data_8da0d33ea162d9f29c8802873990a9eb
#
_entry.id   8da0d33ea162d9f29c8802873990a9eb
#
_cell.length_a   1.000
_cell.length_b   1.000
_cell.length_c   1.000
_cell.angle_alpha   90.00
_cell.angle_beta   90.00
_cell.angle_gamma   90.00
#
_symmetry.space_group_name_H-M   'P 1'
#
loop_
_entity.id
_entity.type
_entity.pdbx_description
1 polymer ?
#
loop_
_entity_poly.entity_id
_entity_poly.type
_entity_poly.pdbx_seq_one_letter_code
_entity_poly.pdbx_strand_id
1 'polypeptide(L)'
;MPPANDGLARANDAPNWSANEKICLLPQEAGFAARRNKTKQTCSAPEAMQTPRAAKPSGLYLITKKKITMSKQIAITTRLVTRIDNEEEIIEQAVDGLLDVGPGNHMLRFTEQDQQTQVHLLVSEERAQLRRNGSFSSAMRFTQGGRFESTYQTPHGPLQMHVVTKQYHTKHDTEGGTLETAYELYLSGRFISHNKLLITWKVYK
;
A
#
# COMPACT_ATOMS: atom_id res chain seq x y z
N MET A 1 -43.36 45.26 -7.76
CA MET A 1 -42.82 44.05 -7.11
C MET A 1 -42.24 43.16 -8.17
N PRO A 2 -40.92 43.05 -8.28
CA PRO A 2 -40.27 42.05 -9.13
C PRO A 2 -39.94 40.79 -8.31
N PRO A 3 -39.96 39.61 -8.92
CA PRO A 3 -39.70 38.35 -8.22
C PRO A 3 -38.21 38.14 -7.97
N ALA A 4 -37.91 37.47 -6.86
CA ALA A 4 -36.59 37.06 -6.41
C ALA A 4 -35.94 36.06 -7.37
N ASN A 5 -34.68 36.29 -7.66
CA ASN A 5 -33.84 35.44 -8.51
C ASN A 5 -33.03 34.51 -7.58
N ASP A 6 -33.49 33.30 -7.36
CA ASP A 6 -32.75 32.26 -6.66
C ASP A 6 -31.69 31.69 -7.56
N GLY A 7 -30.47 32.15 -7.35
CA GLY A 7 -29.26 31.64 -7.99
C GLY A 7 -28.87 30.26 -7.42
N LEU A 8 -29.35 29.19 -8.05
CA LEU A 8 -28.82 27.84 -7.87
C LEU A 8 -27.42 27.77 -8.50
N ALA A 9 -26.39 27.81 -7.64
CA ALA A 9 -25.03 27.49 -8.04
C ALA A 9 -24.98 26.03 -8.50
N ARG A 10 -24.62 25.82 -9.76
CA ARG A 10 -24.39 24.50 -10.35
C ARG A 10 -23.12 23.90 -9.76
N ALA A 11 -23.27 22.84 -8.98
CA ALA A 11 -22.20 21.94 -8.58
C ALA A 11 -21.78 21.08 -9.80
N ASN A 12 -20.87 21.60 -10.62
CA ASN A 12 -20.25 20.84 -11.73
C ASN A 12 -18.86 21.40 -12.02
N ASP A 13 -17.96 21.35 -11.04
CA ASP A 13 -16.51 21.47 -11.26
C ASP A 13 -15.79 20.38 -10.45
N ALA A 14 -16.04 19.11 -10.80
CA ALA A 14 -15.17 18.04 -10.41
C ALA A 14 -13.96 18.06 -11.37
N PRO A 15 -12.71 18.15 -10.87
CA PRO A 15 -11.53 18.13 -11.72
C PRO A 15 -11.44 16.78 -12.45
N ASN A 16 -11.19 16.84 -13.76
CA ASN A 16 -11.03 15.68 -14.63
C ASN A 16 -9.62 15.07 -14.38
N TRP A 17 -9.55 14.08 -13.48
CA TRP A 17 -8.33 13.37 -13.15
C TRP A 17 -8.11 12.18 -14.08
N SER A 18 -6.86 11.91 -14.47
CA SER A 18 -6.53 10.69 -15.22
C SER A 18 -6.75 9.44 -14.36
N ALA A 19 -7.04 8.28 -14.98
CA ALA A 19 -7.31 7.02 -14.27
C ALA A 19 -6.18 6.64 -13.27
N ASN A 20 -4.93 7.00 -13.56
CA ASN A 20 -3.78 6.74 -12.68
C ASN A 20 -3.73 7.65 -11.44
N GLU A 21 -4.27 8.87 -11.53
CA GLU A 21 -4.33 9.78 -10.37
C GLU A 21 -5.46 9.38 -9.42
N LYS A 22 -6.51 8.73 -9.93
CA LYS A 22 -7.66 8.31 -9.13
C LYS A 22 -7.38 7.15 -8.17
N ILE A 23 -6.36 6.28 -8.45
CA ILE A 23 -5.90 5.27 -7.47
C ILE A 23 -5.33 5.91 -6.20
N CYS A 24 -4.93 7.17 -6.29
CA CYS A 24 -4.38 7.97 -5.21
C CYS A 24 -5.41 8.91 -4.56
N LEU A 25 -6.68 8.88 -4.98
CA LEU A 25 -7.68 9.86 -4.56
C LEU A 25 -7.96 9.85 -3.08
N LEU A 26 -7.49 10.92 -2.50
CA LEU A 26 -8.03 11.54 -1.29
C LEU A 26 -8.60 12.90 -1.66
N PRO A 27 -9.73 13.32 -1.09
CA PRO A 27 -10.20 14.69 -1.26
C PRO A 27 -9.14 15.67 -0.75
N GLN A 28 -8.62 16.49 -1.65
CA GLN A 28 -7.83 17.66 -1.27
C GLN A 28 -8.81 18.70 -0.75
N GLU A 29 -9.08 18.72 0.54
CA GLU A 29 -9.61 19.89 1.25
C GLU A 29 -9.74 19.59 2.74
N ALA A 30 -8.67 19.82 3.50
CA ALA A 30 -8.78 20.22 4.90
C ALA A 30 -7.52 21.01 5.24
N GLY A 31 -7.60 22.35 5.05
CA GLY A 31 -6.57 23.28 5.52
C GLY A 31 -6.45 23.22 7.03
N PHE A 32 -5.32 22.75 7.52
CA PHE A 32 -4.93 22.88 8.92
C PHE A 32 -3.74 23.84 9.02
N ALA A 33 -4.01 25.01 9.58
CA ALA A 33 -3.00 25.98 9.95
C ALA A 33 -2.14 25.43 11.11
N ALA A 34 -0.87 25.14 10.85
CA ALA A 34 0.09 24.75 11.85
C ALA A 34 0.56 25.99 12.64
N ARG A 35 0.21 26.08 13.90
CA ARG A 35 0.82 27.02 14.87
C ARG A 35 2.22 26.51 15.24
N ARG A 36 3.24 27.30 14.89
CA ARG A 36 4.63 27.12 15.35
C ARG A 36 4.74 27.49 16.82
N ASN A 37 5.09 26.55 17.69
CA ASN A 37 5.67 26.84 18.99
C ASN A 37 7.15 26.51 18.97
N LYS A 38 7.97 27.58 19.07
CA LYS A 38 9.42 27.48 19.32
C LYS A 38 9.64 27.37 20.82
N THR A 39 10.14 26.26 21.29
CA THR A 39 10.79 26.15 22.59
C THR A 39 12.23 25.71 22.40
N LYS A 40 13.16 26.62 22.74
CA LYS A 40 14.60 26.34 22.85
C LYS A 40 14.83 25.54 24.14
N GLN A 41 15.42 24.39 24.05
CA GLN A 41 15.92 23.66 25.20
C GLN A 41 17.41 23.37 24.97
N THR A 42 18.25 23.99 25.77
CA THR A 42 19.68 23.83 25.89
C THR A 42 19.96 22.53 26.67
N CYS A 43 20.70 21.61 26.11
CA CYS A 43 21.20 20.42 26.81
C CYS A 43 22.70 20.54 26.97
N SER A 44 23.12 20.61 28.25
CA SER A 44 24.47 20.44 28.73
C SER A 44 24.91 18.96 28.65
N ALA A 45 26.19 18.74 28.29
CA ALA A 45 26.82 17.44 28.20
C ALA A 45 27.10 16.83 29.58
N PRO A 46 27.02 15.52 29.76
CA PRO A 46 27.70 14.82 30.85
C PRO A 46 28.86 13.95 30.38
N GLU A 47 29.85 13.96 31.21
CA GLU A 47 31.08 13.28 31.42
C GLU A 47 31.29 11.88 30.81
N ALA A 48 32.57 11.68 30.48
CA ALA A 48 33.22 10.45 30.06
C ALA A 48 33.01 9.30 31.05
N MET A 49 32.52 8.17 30.58
CA MET A 49 32.47 6.93 31.33
C MET A 49 33.18 5.78 30.56
N GLN A 50 34.08 5.17 31.28
CA GLN A 50 35.06 4.16 30.98
C GLN A 50 34.57 3.02 30.06
N THR A 51 35.47 2.64 29.14
CA THR A 51 35.36 1.45 28.27
C THR A 51 35.46 0.16 29.05
N PRO A 52 34.56 -0.82 28.91
CA PRO A 52 34.78 -2.19 29.31
C PRO A 52 35.54 -2.98 28.24
N ARG A 53 36.52 -3.75 28.68
CA ARG A 53 37.36 -4.67 27.92
C ARG A 53 36.55 -5.60 27.01
N ALA A 54 37.04 -5.73 25.77
CA ALA A 54 36.53 -6.65 24.76
C ALA A 54 36.62 -8.10 25.24
N ALA A 55 35.45 -8.73 25.40
CA ALA A 55 35.33 -10.19 25.45
C ALA A 55 35.29 -10.72 24.01
N LYS A 56 36.18 -11.69 23.70
CA LYS A 56 36.19 -12.39 22.41
C LYS A 56 34.90 -13.14 22.21
N PRO A 57 34.17 -12.96 21.11
CA PRO A 57 33.03 -13.83 20.80
C PRO A 57 33.57 -15.10 20.13
N SER A 58 33.68 -16.20 20.89
CA SER A 58 33.66 -17.55 20.32
C SER A 58 32.22 -17.90 19.99
N GLY A 59 31.76 -17.51 18.83
CA GLY A 59 30.47 -17.87 18.28
C GLY A 59 30.64 -18.41 16.88
N LEU A 60 30.44 -19.71 16.76
CA LEU A 60 30.29 -20.40 15.47
C LEU A 60 29.23 -19.67 14.65
N TYR A 61 29.64 -18.85 13.67
CA TYR A 61 28.73 -18.29 12.68
C TYR A 61 28.20 -19.44 11.84
N LEU A 62 27.03 -19.93 12.19
CA LEU A 62 26.22 -20.73 11.28
C LEU A 62 25.90 -19.84 10.05
N ILE A 63 26.73 -19.98 9.03
CA ILE A 63 26.43 -19.46 7.69
C ILE A 63 25.21 -20.23 7.20
N THR A 64 24.02 -19.73 7.52
CA THR A 64 22.79 -20.19 6.88
C THR A 64 22.95 -19.90 5.37
N LYS A 65 23.18 -20.95 4.58
CA LYS A 65 23.19 -20.87 3.12
C LYS A 65 21.88 -20.21 2.71
N LYS A 66 21.93 -18.92 2.38
CA LYS A 66 20.80 -18.19 1.78
C LYS A 66 20.47 -18.96 0.50
N LYS A 67 19.38 -19.71 0.51
CA LYS A 67 18.90 -20.46 -0.65
C LYS A 67 18.68 -19.42 -1.75
N ILE A 68 19.54 -19.41 -2.77
CA ILE A 68 19.37 -18.54 -3.93
C ILE A 68 18.14 -19.06 -4.64
N THR A 69 17.01 -18.43 -4.38
CA THR A 69 15.77 -18.69 -5.11
C THR A 69 15.90 -17.94 -6.43
N MET A 70 15.93 -18.68 -7.54
CA MET A 70 15.92 -18.05 -8.86
C MET A 70 14.55 -17.44 -9.07
N SER A 71 14.51 -16.11 -9.28
CA SER A 71 13.30 -15.40 -9.64
C SER A 71 12.82 -15.87 -11.02
N LYS A 72 11.54 -16.18 -11.16
CA LYS A 72 10.89 -16.53 -12.43
C LYS A 72 10.22 -15.29 -13.02
N GLN A 73 10.29 -15.13 -14.33
CA GLN A 73 9.50 -14.09 -15.02
C GLN A 73 8.03 -14.50 -15.07
N ILE A 74 7.14 -13.55 -14.82
CA ILE A 74 5.70 -13.78 -14.76
C ILE A 74 4.93 -12.67 -15.46
N ALA A 75 3.79 -13.03 -16.07
CA ALA A 75 2.73 -12.11 -16.42
C ALA A 75 1.82 -11.91 -15.20
N ILE A 76 1.45 -10.67 -14.91
CA ILE A 76 0.57 -10.30 -13.81
C ILE A 76 -0.59 -9.51 -14.38
N THR A 77 -1.80 -9.87 -13.97
CA THR A 77 -3.01 -9.09 -14.23
C THR A 77 -3.60 -8.65 -12.90
N THR A 78 -3.89 -7.37 -12.78
CA THR A 78 -4.58 -6.82 -11.60
C THR A 78 -5.91 -6.22 -12.02
N ARG A 79 -6.94 -6.45 -11.22
CA ARG A 79 -8.24 -5.82 -11.35
C ARG A 79 -8.67 -5.30 -9.99
N LEU A 80 -8.82 -3.98 -9.89
CA LEU A 80 -9.34 -3.32 -8.70
C LEU A 80 -10.70 -2.72 -9.03
N VAL A 81 -11.71 -3.11 -8.26
CA VAL A 81 -13.04 -2.51 -8.29
C VAL A 81 -13.19 -1.70 -7.01
N THR A 82 -13.32 -0.38 -7.15
CA THR A 82 -13.51 0.56 -6.04
C THR A 82 -14.92 1.12 -6.10
N ARG A 83 -15.64 1.07 -4.97
CA ARG A 83 -16.94 1.68 -4.83
C ARG A 83 -16.89 2.77 -3.76
N ILE A 84 -17.25 4.00 -4.17
CA ILE A 84 -17.37 5.18 -3.32
C ILE A 84 -18.81 5.67 -3.49
N ASP A 85 -19.57 5.69 -2.41
CA ASP A 85 -21.02 5.96 -2.42
C ASP A 85 -21.75 5.05 -3.41
N ASN A 86 -22.33 5.60 -4.50
CA ASN A 86 -23.02 4.86 -5.55
C ASN A 86 -22.22 4.73 -6.85
N GLU A 87 -20.98 5.23 -6.87
CA GLU A 87 -20.10 5.16 -8.04
C GLU A 87 -19.16 3.97 -7.92
N GLU A 88 -18.98 3.28 -9.04
CA GLU A 88 -18.04 2.17 -9.15
C GLU A 88 -16.98 2.48 -10.20
N GLU A 89 -15.72 2.36 -9.83
CA GLU A 89 -14.58 2.50 -10.72
C GLU A 89 -13.84 1.16 -10.84
N ILE A 90 -13.50 0.78 -12.07
CA ILE A 90 -12.76 -0.46 -12.36
C ILE A 90 -11.43 -0.08 -12.98
N ILE A 91 -10.35 -0.57 -12.40
CA ILE A 91 -8.99 -0.38 -12.88
C ILE A 91 -8.38 -1.73 -13.16
N GLU A 92 -7.97 -1.94 -14.40
CA GLU A 92 -7.31 -3.18 -14.86
C GLU A 92 -5.92 -2.85 -15.40
N GLN A 93 -4.94 -3.69 -15.04
CA GLN A 93 -3.57 -3.56 -15.52
C GLN A 93 -3.03 -4.95 -15.84
N ALA A 94 -2.22 -5.02 -16.90
CA ALA A 94 -1.42 -6.19 -17.24
C ALA A 94 0.04 -5.74 -17.32
N VAL A 95 0.91 -6.36 -16.52
CA VAL A 95 2.32 -6.01 -16.39
C VAL A 95 3.18 -7.26 -16.25
N ASP A 96 4.46 -7.12 -16.57
CA ASP A 96 5.45 -8.15 -16.30
C ASP A 96 6.05 -7.99 -14.92
N GLY A 97 6.49 -9.10 -14.33
CA GLY A 97 7.11 -9.08 -13.01
C GLY A 97 8.00 -10.26 -12.74
N LEU A 98 8.44 -10.36 -11.51
CA LEU A 98 9.29 -11.41 -10.99
C LEU A 98 8.57 -12.13 -9.84
N LEU A 99 8.68 -13.46 -9.83
CA LEU A 99 8.16 -14.33 -8.80
C LEU A 99 9.30 -15.05 -8.09
N ASP A 100 9.36 -14.92 -6.79
CA ASP A 100 10.16 -15.78 -5.93
C ASP A 100 9.23 -16.73 -5.17
N VAL A 101 9.41 -18.02 -5.39
CA VAL A 101 8.62 -19.08 -4.73
C VAL A 101 9.35 -19.50 -3.46
N GLY A 102 8.71 -19.28 -2.31
CA GLY A 102 9.17 -19.74 -1.01
C GLY A 102 8.30 -20.89 -0.47
N PRO A 103 8.71 -21.50 0.66
CA PRO A 103 7.87 -22.48 1.35
C PRO A 103 6.56 -21.86 1.82
N GLY A 104 5.43 -22.23 1.19
CA GLY A 104 4.10 -21.73 1.55
C GLY A 104 3.83 -20.25 1.24
N ASN A 105 4.69 -19.61 0.44
CA ASN A 105 4.46 -18.22 0.04
C ASN A 105 5.03 -17.89 -1.33
N HIS A 106 4.45 -16.86 -1.96
CA HIS A 106 4.92 -16.26 -3.19
C HIS A 106 5.27 -14.79 -2.93
N MET A 107 6.43 -14.35 -3.41
CA MET A 107 6.82 -12.93 -3.44
C MET A 107 6.81 -12.47 -4.89
N LEU A 108 5.88 -11.57 -5.21
CA LEU A 108 5.78 -10.92 -6.51
C LEU A 108 6.39 -9.53 -6.44
N ARG A 109 7.15 -9.16 -7.47
CA ARG A 109 7.73 -7.82 -7.63
C ARG A 109 7.46 -7.35 -9.04
N PHE A 110 6.84 -6.20 -9.18
CA PHE A 110 6.52 -5.60 -10.47
C PHE A 110 6.43 -4.07 -10.37
N THR A 111 6.41 -3.42 -11.52
CA THR A 111 6.19 -1.98 -11.62
C THR A 111 4.82 -1.77 -12.26
N GLU A 112 4.01 -0.88 -11.72
CA GLU A 112 2.70 -0.54 -12.28
C GLU A 112 2.86 0.15 -13.65
N GLN A 113 1.76 0.27 -14.39
CA GLN A 113 1.77 0.87 -15.75
C GLN A 113 2.22 2.33 -15.76
N ASP A 114 2.11 3.04 -14.64
CA ASP A 114 2.67 4.39 -14.48
C ASP A 114 4.21 4.43 -14.56
N GLN A 115 4.86 3.25 -14.56
CA GLN A 115 6.31 3.02 -14.57
C GLN A 115 7.07 3.69 -13.42
N GLN A 116 6.38 4.22 -12.43
CA GLN A 116 6.98 4.92 -11.28
C GLN A 116 6.72 4.17 -9.96
N THR A 117 5.61 3.43 -9.87
CA THR A 117 5.23 2.74 -8.65
C THR A 117 5.72 1.29 -8.66
N GLN A 118 6.65 1.00 -7.76
CA GLN A 118 7.12 -0.37 -7.52
C GLN A 118 6.21 -1.08 -6.52
N VAL A 119 5.81 -2.30 -6.86
CA VAL A 119 4.94 -3.14 -6.04
C VAL A 119 5.67 -4.38 -5.58
N HIS A 120 5.59 -4.65 -4.27
CA HIS A 120 6.03 -5.87 -3.63
C HIS A 120 4.82 -6.53 -2.98
N LEU A 121 4.46 -7.71 -3.44
CA LEU A 121 3.33 -8.47 -2.93
C LEU A 121 3.78 -9.82 -2.41
N LEU A 122 3.68 -10.02 -1.11
CA LEU A 122 3.87 -11.32 -0.46
C LEU A 122 2.50 -11.96 -0.27
N VAL A 123 2.32 -13.18 -0.79
CA VAL A 123 1.08 -13.96 -0.68
C VAL A 123 1.36 -15.28 0.03
N SER A 124 0.57 -15.64 1.00
CA SER A 124 0.51 -16.94 1.65
C SER A 124 -0.94 -17.37 1.83
N GLU A 125 -1.19 -18.59 2.27
CA GLU A 125 -2.56 -19.11 2.45
C GLU A 125 -3.41 -18.27 3.43
N GLU A 126 -2.78 -17.72 4.48
CA GLU A 126 -3.48 -17.00 5.54
C GLU A 126 -3.53 -15.48 5.34
N ARG A 127 -2.59 -14.92 4.57
CA ARG A 127 -2.44 -13.48 4.45
C ARG A 127 -1.71 -13.04 3.19
N ALA A 128 -1.99 -11.82 2.76
CA ALA A 128 -1.14 -11.12 1.81
C ALA A 128 -0.66 -9.78 2.39
N GLN A 129 0.53 -9.36 1.97
CA GLN A 129 1.09 -8.05 2.29
C GLN A 129 1.50 -7.36 1.00
N LEU A 130 0.84 -6.25 0.72
CA LEU A 130 1.08 -5.40 -0.45
C LEU A 130 1.85 -4.15 0.01
N ARG A 131 2.96 -3.85 -0.65
CA ARG A 131 3.72 -2.61 -0.47
C ARG A 131 3.85 -1.92 -1.81
N ARG A 132 3.52 -0.65 -1.85
CA ARG A 132 3.67 0.23 -3.01
C ARG A 132 4.67 1.32 -2.65
N ASN A 133 5.64 1.54 -3.51
CA ASN A 133 6.68 2.56 -3.36
C ASN A 133 6.72 3.41 -4.64
N GLY A 134 6.48 4.70 -4.52
CA GLY A 134 6.43 5.67 -5.61
C GLY A 134 6.17 7.05 -5.06
N SER A 135 5.62 7.94 -5.86
CA SER A 135 5.15 9.26 -5.42
C SER A 135 4.16 9.16 -4.26
N PHE A 136 3.39 8.07 -4.26
CA PHE A 136 2.51 7.66 -3.17
C PHE A 136 2.98 6.30 -2.68
N SER A 137 3.27 6.19 -1.38
CA SER A 137 3.74 4.95 -0.79
C SER A 137 2.76 4.43 0.25
N SER A 138 2.49 3.14 0.21
CA SER A 138 1.56 2.50 1.15
C SER A 138 1.96 1.07 1.48
N ALA A 139 1.52 0.60 2.64
CA ALA A 139 1.59 -0.80 3.02
C ALA A 139 0.20 -1.26 3.44
N MET A 140 -0.27 -2.38 2.88
CA MET A 140 -1.53 -3.01 3.23
C MET A 140 -1.29 -4.47 3.60
N ARG A 141 -2.05 -4.97 4.55
CA ARG A 141 -2.07 -6.39 4.90
C ARG A 141 -3.51 -6.86 4.87
N PHE A 142 -3.70 -7.99 4.20
CA PHE A 142 -5.00 -8.65 4.08
C PHE A 142 -4.95 -9.97 4.83
N THR A 143 -5.89 -10.17 5.75
CA THR A 143 -6.11 -11.39 6.51
C THR A 143 -7.61 -11.51 6.71
N GLN A 144 -8.19 -12.67 6.55
CA GLN A 144 -9.64 -12.87 6.69
C GLN A 144 -10.19 -12.24 7.98
N GLY A 145 -11.12 -11.28 7.85
CA GLY A 145 -11.71 -10.55 8.96
C GLY A 145 -10.77 -9.60 9.72
N GLY A 146 -9.52 -9.44 9.26
CA GLY A 146 -8.48 -8.67 9.94
C GLY A 146 -8.56 -7.17 9.67
N ARG A 147 -7.98 -6.40 10.62
CA ARG A 147 -7.72 -4.96 10.48
C ARG A 147 -6.21 -4.72 10.49
N PHE A 148 -5.75 -3.85 9.60
CA PHE A 148 -4.35 -3.45 9.53
C PHE A 148 -4.23 -1.94 9.45
N GLU A 149 -3.33 -1.37 10.26
CA GLU A 149 -3.06 0.06 10.31
C GLU A 149 -1.66 0.35 9.76
N SER A 150 -1.56 1.43 9.00
CA SER A 150 -0.30 1.88 8.40
C SER A 150 -0.36 3.37 8.10
N THR A 151 0.73 3.87 7.50
CA THR A 151 0.80 5.24 7.01
C THR A 151 0.77 5.24 5.48
N TYR A 152 -0.08 6.08 4.92
CA TYR A 152 -0.10 6.41 3.50
C TYR A 152 0.71 7.68 3.29
N GLN A 153 1.83 7.55 2.59
CA GLN A 153 2.71 8.68 2.28
C GLN A 153 2.23 9.35 1.00
N THR A 154 1.97 10.65 1.08
CA THR A 154 1.60 11.50 -0.05
C THR A 154 2.55 12.68 -0.18
N PRO A 155 2.61 13.36 -1.35
CA PRO A 155 3.38 14.60 -1.51
C PRO A 155 2.99 15.71 -0.52
N HIS A 156 1.77 15.65 0.02
CA HIS A 156 1.23 16.62 0.99
C HIS A 156 1.45 16.21 2.44
N GLY A 157 2.08 15.06 2.69
CA GLY A 157 2.39 14.54 4.02
C GLY A 157 1.77 13.17 4.29
N PRO A 158 2.07 12.60 5.47
CA PRO A 158 1.57 11.29 5.86
C PRO A 158 0.12 11.35 6.32
N LEU A 159 -0.67 10.34 5.94
CA LEU A 159 -2.04 10.12 6.40
C LEU A 159 -2.13 8.78 7.11
N GLN A 160 -2.86 8.72 8.22
CA GLN A 160 -3.16 7.45 8.85
C GLN A 160 -4.12 6.66 7.96
N MET A 161 -3.74 5.45 7.59
CA MET A 161 -4.52 4.53 6.77
C MET A 161 -4.84 3.27 7.57
N HIS A 162 -6.07 2.79 7.48
CA HIS A 162 -6.37 1.43 7.89
C HIS A 162 -7.27 0.71 6.91
N VAL A 163 -7.06 -0.61 6.83
CA VAL A 163 -7.74 -1.54 5.95
C VAL A 163 -8.48 -2.56 6.80
N VAL A 164 -9.76 -2.78 6.51
CA VAL A 164 -10.57 -3.83 7.15
C VAL A 164 -10.90 -4.87 6.09
N THR A 165 -10.25 -6.02 6.15
CA THR A 165 -10.43 -7.11 5.19
C THR A 165 -11.71 -7.87 5.49
N LYS A 166 -12.62 -7.95 4.52
CA LYS A 166 -13.88 -8.69 4.61
C LYS A 166 -13.75 -10.11 4.07
N GLN A 167 -13.00 -10.26 2.96
CA GLN A 167 -12.76 -11.55 2.32
C GLN A 167 -11.30 -11.64 1.89
N TYR A 168 -10.74 -12.83 2.04
CA TYR A 168 -9.40 -13.18 1.62
C TYR A 168 -9.40 -14.59 1.06
N HIS A 169 -9.06 -14.74 -0.21
CA HIS A 169 -8.91 -16.01 -0.88
C HIS A 169 -7.65 -16.02 -1.72
N THR A 170 -6.90 -17.10 -1.66
CA THR A 170 -5.74 -17.29 -2.52
C THR A 170 -5.62 -18.75 -2.93
N LYS A 171 -5.11 -18.95 -4.16
CA LYS A 171 -4.68 -20.26 -4.67
C LYS A 171 -3.39 -20.03 -5.42
N HIS A 172 -2.35 -20.77 -5.12
CA HIS A 172 -1.10 -20.67 -5.84
C HIS A 172 -0.33 -21.98 -5.84
N ASP A 173 0.44 -22.20 -6.89
CA ASP A 173 1.36 -23.30 -7.08
C ASP A 173 2.69 -22.79 -7.64
N THR A 174 3.58 -23.67 -8.06
CA THR A 174 4.92 -23.30 -8.56
C THR A 174 4.91 -22.55 -9.89
N GLU A 175 3.78 -22.49 -10.60
CA GLU A 175 3.64 -21.89 -11.92
C GLU A 175 2.81 -20.61 -11.93
N GLY A 176 2.09 -20.34 -10.86
CA GLY A 176 1.28 -19.13 -10.78
C GLY A 176 0.36 -19.09 -9.58
N GLY A 177 -0.67 -18.23 -9.67
CA GLY A 177 -1.68 -18.16 -8.64
C GLY A 177 -2.65 -17.00 -8.82
N THR A 178 -3.56 -16.92 -7.85
CA THR A 178 -4.61 -15.90 -7.77
C THR A 178 -4.76 -15.46 -6.33
N LEU A 179 -4.88 -14.16 -6.13
CA LEU A 179 -5.28 -13.50 -4.90
C LEU A 179 -6.55 -12.72 -5.14
N GLU A 180 -7.58 -13.00 -4.36
CA GLU A 180 -8.83 -12.24 -4.32
C GLU A 180 -9.06 -11.73 -2.90
N THR A 181 -9.28 -10.42 -2.75
CA THR A 181 -9.59 -9.82 -1.45
C THR A 181 -10.62 -8.71 -1.59
N ALA A 182 -11.56 -8.66 -0.64
CA ALA A 182 -12.50 -7.56 -0.48
C ALA A 182 -12.21 -6.84 0.84
N TYR A 183 -12.11 -5.52 0.80
CA TYR A 183 -11.74 -4.72 1.96
C TYR A 183 -12.36 -3.32 1.94
N GLU A 184 -12.46 -2.74 3.11
CA GLU A 184 -12.79 -1.33 3.33
C GLU A 184 -11.52 -0.54 3.59
N LEU A 185 -11.43 0.63 2.98
CA LEU A 185 -10.34 1.58 3.17
C LEU A 185 -10.81 2.76 3.99
N TYR A 186 -10.00 3.15 4.97
CA TYR A 186 -10.20 4.33 5.80
C TYR A 186 -8.94 5.18 5.82
N LEU A 187 -9.10 6.51 5.81
CA LEU A 187 -8.00 7.47 5.90
C LEU A 187 -8.34 8.51 6.96
N SER A 188 -7.40 8.73 7.88
CA SER A 188 -7.56 9.63 9.01
C SER A 188 -8.88 9.39 9.78
N GLY A 189 -9.25 8.11 9.94
CA GLY A 189 -10.46 7.69 10.63
C GLY A 189 -11.76 7.75 9.81
N ARG A 190 -11.73 8.30 8.59
CA ARG A 190 -12.91 8.39 7.72
C ARG A 190 -12.97 7.20 6.75
N PHE A 191 -14.14 6.64 6.57
CA PHE A 191 -14.42 5.67 5.52
C PHE A 191 -14.22 6.31 4.14
N ILE A 192 -13.52 5.62 3.24
CA ILE A 192 -13.24 6.09 1.89
C ILE A 192 -13.96 5.23 0.85
N SER A 193 -13.76 3.90 0.89
CA SER A 193 -14.27 3.04 -0.17
C SER A 193 -14.41 1.58 0.25
N HIS A 194 -15.28 0.87 -0.48
CA HIS A 194 -15.27 -0.59 -0.57
C HIS A 194 -14.46 -1.00 -1.79
N ASN A 195 -13.56 -1.96 -1.61
CA ASN A 195 -12.63 -2.40 -2.65
C ASN A 195 -12.68 -3.91 -2.83
N LYS A 196 -12.61 -4.34 -4.10
CA LYS A 196 -12.35 -5.74 -4.47
C LYS A 196 -11.12 -5.78 -5.34
N LEU A 197 -10.09 -6.48 -4.89
CA LEU A 197 -8.81 -6.62 -5.59
C LEU A 197 -8.64 -8.07 -6.02
N LEU A 198 -8.45 -8.27 -7.31
CA LEU A 198 -8.08 -9.54 -7.91
C LEU A 198 -6.69 -9.39 -8.56
N ILE A 199 -5.74 -10.24 -8.17
CA ILE A 199 -4.41 -10.32 -8.78
C ILE A 199 -4.21 -11.75 -9.25
N THR A 200 -3.89 -11.91 -10.52
CA THR A 200 -3.56 -13.20 -11.11
C THR A 200 -2.13 -13.15 -11.68
N TRP A 201 -1.33 -14.17 -11.45
CA TRP A 201 0.02 -14.26 -12.00
C TRP A 201 0.30 -15.62 -12.58
N LYS A 202 1.11 -15.67 -13.63
CA LYS A 202 1.49 -16.90 -14.33
C LYS A 202 2.94 -16.82 -14.80
N VAL A 203 3.70 -17.89 -14.56
CA VAL A 203 5.08 -18.02 -15.06
C VAL A 203 5.07 -18.16 -16.58
N TYR A 204 5.97 -17.42 -17.25
CA TYR A 204 6.22 -17.62 -18.68
C TYR A 204 6.81 -19.00 -18.94
N LYS A 205 6.32 -19.67 -19.98
CA LYS A 205 6.86 -20.95 -20.47
C LYS A 205 8.04 -20.74 -21.40
#